data_f1662f06d1c759b8fb46f4e293cfc411
#
_entry.id   f1662f06d1c759b8fb46f4e293cfc411
#
_cell.length_a   1.000
_cell.length_b   1.000
_cell.length_c   1.000
_cell.angle_alpha   90.00
_cell.angle_beta   90.00
_cell.angle_gamma   90.00
#
_symmetry.space_group_name_H-M   'P 1'
#
loop_
_entity.id
_entity.type
_entity.pdbx_description
1 polymer ?
#
loop_
_entity_poly.entity_id
_entity_poly.type
_entity_poly.pdbx_seq_one_letter_code
_entity_poly.pdbx_strand_id
1 'polypeptide(L)'
;ASLAALSLAVVSVAEGAVATPRPVTPRGELAEDEKSTIEIFQKASPSVVYITSLSRHRDRFSMNILEIPEGTGTGFIYDDAGHIVTNYHVIRGAQAARVTLADNSTWDATLVGYDANKDLAVLRIKAPATQLRKIDIGESASLQVGQKVFAIGSPFGLDQTLTTGVISGLGREIKSIGGRPIEGVIQTDAAINPGNSGGPLLDSAGRMIGVNTMIASQSGVWNGVGFAVPVDI
;
A
#
# COMPACT_ATOMS: atom_id res chain seq x y z
N ALA A 1 -27.26 77.08 -19.52
CA ALA A 1 -27.08 76.14 -18.44
C ALA A 1 -27.93 74.89 -18.67
N SER A 2 -27.34 73.81 -19.07
CA SER A 2 -28.02 72.53 -19.37
C SER A 2 -27.69 71.52 -18.24
N LEU A 3 -28.73 71.15 -17.50
CA LEU A 3 -28.62 70.08 -16.51
C LEU A 3 -28.70 68.73 -17.23
N ALA A 4 -27.62 67.97 -17.18
CA ALA A 4 -27.61 66.57 -17.60
C ALA A 4 -28.20 65.69 -16.47
N ALA A 5 -29.30 65.02 -16.75
CA ALA A 5 -29.90 64.04 -15.85
C ALA A 5 -29.14 62.74 -15.90
N LEU A 6 -28.59 62.38 -14.76
CA LEU A 6 -27.90 61.06 -14.57
C LEU A 6 -28.98 60.02 -14.29
N SER A 7 -29.24 59.12 -15.27
CA SER A 7 -30.17 58.01 -15.09
C SER A 7 -29.43 56.85 -14.36
N LEU A 8 -29.85 56.60 -13.13
CA LEU A 8 -29.42 55.41 -12.38
C LEU A 8 -30.13 54.20 -12.98
N ALA A 9 -29.36 53.31 -13.64
CA ALA A 9 -29.87 51.99 -14.01
C ALA A 9 -29.93 51.12 -12.75
N VAL A 10 -31.11 50.80 -12.30
CA VAL A 10 -31.35 49.80 -11.25
C VAL A 10 -31.13 48.44 -11.88
N VAL A 11 -30.02 47.82 -11.53
CA VAL A 11 -29.77 46.40 -11.86
C VAL A 11 -30.69 45.57 -10.96
N SER A 12 -31.75 45.04 -11.52
CA SER A 12 -32.60 44.03 -10.89
C SER A 12 -31.78 42.75 -10.74
N VAL A 13 -31.37 42.43 -9.53
CA VAL A 13 -30.81 41.08 -9.18
C VAL A 13 -32.01 40.14 -9.18
N ALA A 14 -32.09 39.29 -10.20
CA ALA A 14 -33.06 38.19 -10.20
C ALA A 14 -32.79 37.31 -8.96
N GLU A 15 -33.79 37.19 -8.08
CA GLU A 15 -33.77 36.22 -6.99
C GLU A 15 -33.59 34.81 -7.60
N GLY A 16 -32.37 34.27 -7.47
CA GLY A 16 -32.07 32.91 -7.92
C GLY A 16 -32.98 31.95 -7.19
N ALA A 17 -33.82 31.24 -7.92
CA ALA A 17 -34.61 30.15 -7.36
C ALA A 17 -33.69 29.21 -6.60
N VAL A 18 -33.90 29.08 -5.28
CA VAL A 18 -33.18 28.10 -4.44
C VAL A 18 -33.52 26.72 -4.97
N ALA A 19 -32.57 26.12 -5.65
CA ALA A 19 -32.75 24.76 -6.19
C ALA A 19 -33.02 23.81 -5.04
N THR A 20 -34.16 23.15 -5.06
CA THR A 20 -34.49 22.08 -4.10
C THR A 20 -33.48 20.94 -4.27
N PRO A 21 -32.80 20.51 -3.19
CA PRO A 21 -31.87 19.41 -3.28
C PRO A 21 -32.56 18.16 -3.84
N ARG A 22 -31.90 17.45 -4.75
CA ARG A 22 -32.44 16.21 -5.26
C ARG A 22 -32.51 15.17 -4.13
N PRO A 23 -33.57 14.37 -4.06
CA PRO A 23 -33.66 13.32 -3.05
C PRO A 23 -32.53 12.30 -3.26
N VAL A 24 -31.86 11.94 -2.16
CA VAL A 24 -30.85 10.85 -2.15
C VAL A 24 -31.57 9.52 -2.02
N THR A 25 -31.40 8.64 -3.01
CA THR A 25 -31.94 7.29 -2.95
C THR A 25 -30.97 6.41 -2.15
N PRO A 26 -31.43 5.71 -1.09
CA PRO A 26 -30.60 4.77 -0.37
C PRO A 26 -30.05 3.68 -1.30
N ARG A 27 -28.81 3.24 -1.09
CA ARG A 27 -28.13 2.27 -1.95
C ARG A 27 -28.82 0.89 -2.01
N GLY A 28 -29.46 0.45 -0.93
CA GLY A 28 -29.93 -0.91 -0.76
C GLY A 28 -28.83 -1.85 -0.23
N GLU A 29 -29.04 -3.16 -0.37
CA GLU A 29 -28.07 -4.16 0.08
C GLU A 29 -26.85 -4.25 -0.85
N LEU A 30 -25.71 -4.65 -0.28
CA LEU A 30 -24.49 -4.94 -1.01
C LEU A 30 -24.63 -6.25 -1.81
N ALA A 31 -24.05 -6.30 -2.99
CA ALA A 31 -23.90 -7.55 -3.74
C ALA A 31 -22.95 -8.52 -3.02
N GLU A 32 -23.06 -9.81 -3.28
CA GLU A 32 -22.28 -10.83 -2.57
C GLU A 32 -20.76 -10.70 -2.82
N ASP A 33 -20.36 -10.31 -4.02
CA ASP A 33 -18.96 -10.05 -4.35
C ASP A 33 -18.39 -8.81 -3.65
N GLU A 34 -19.23 -7.80 -3.39
CA GLU A 34 -18.85 -6.63 -2.59
C GLU A 34 -18.66 -7.00 -1.13
N LYS A 35 -19.60 -7.80 -0.56
CA LYS A 35 -19.51 -8.31 0.82
C LYS A 35 -18.22 -9.10 1.00
N SER A 36 -17.94 -10.05 0.09
CA SER A 36 -16.71 -10.84 0.12
C SER A 36 -15.44 -9.97 0.05
N THR A 37 -15.42 -8.96 -0.82
CA THR A 37 -14.29 -8.04 -0.93
C THR A 37 -14.07 -7.25 0.36
N ILE A 38 -15.14 -6.76 0.98
CA ILE A 38 -15.10 -6.04 2.25
C ILE A 38 -14.57 -6.94 3.37
N GLU A 39 -15.06 -8.17 3.47
CA GLU A 39 -14.64 -9.16 4.48
C GLU A 39 -13.13 -9.48 4.36
N ILE A 40 -12.63 -9.70 3.13
CA ILE A 40 -11.21 -9.95 2.88
C ILE A 40 -10.37 -8.75 3.37
N PHE A 41 -10.79 -7.53 3.03
CA PHE A 41 -10.08 -6.33 3.45
C PHE A 41 -10.09 -6.16 4.97
N GLN A 42 -11.25 -6.29 5.61
CA GLN A 42 -11.37 -6.17 7.06
C GLN A 42 -10.56 -7.20 7.83
N LYS A 43 -10.45 -8.41 7.29
CA LYS A 43 -9.67 -9.50 7.89
C LYS A 43 -8.16 -9.28 7.75
N ALA A 44 -7.71 -8.85 6.57
CA ALA A 44 -6.28 -8.79 6.25
C ALA A 44 -5.62 -7.43 6.59
N SER A 45 -6.36 -6.33 6.52
CA SER A 45 -5.81 -4.98 6.75
C SER A 45 -5.14 -4.80 8.12
N PRO A 46 -5.60 -5.41 9.24
CA PRO A 46 -4.90 -5.29 10.52
C PRO A 46 -3.50 -5.92 10.54
N SER A 47 -3.19 -6.79 9.58
CA SER A 47 -1.86 -7.41 9.42
C SER A 47 -0.91 -6.55 8.59
N VAL A 48 -1.41 -5.53 7.90
CA VAL A 48 -0.63 -4.67 7.01
C VAL A 48 -0.11 -3.46 7.75
N VAL A 49 1.17 -3.19 7.59
CA VAL A 49 1.88 -2.14 8.32
C VAL A 49 2.53 -1.13 7.36
N TYR A 50 2.67 0.09 7.83
CA TYR A 50 3.44 1.13 7.15
C TYR A 50 4.89 1.12 7.63
N ILE A 51 5.82 1.27 6.69
CA ILE A 51 7.26 1.29 6.99
C ILE A 51 7.83 2.62 6.54
N THR A 52 8.56 3.28 7.44
CA THR A 52 9.37 4.46 7.15
C THR A 52 10.83 4.09 7.31
N SER A 53 11.61 4.24 6.24
CA SER A 53 13.08 4.17 6.28
C SER A 53 13.66 5.53 6.65
N LEU A 54 14.67 5.53 7.51
CA LEU A 54 15.23 6.73 8.10
C LEU A 54 16.75 6.79 7.83
N SER A 55 17.24 7.99 7.47
CA SER A 55 18.65 8.32 7.56
C SER A 55 18.97 9.08 8.85
N ARG A 56 20.19 8.93 9.35
CA ARG A 56 20.68 9.61 10.54
C ARG A 56 21.72 10.63 10.15
N HIS A 57 21.38 11.90 10.28
CA HIS A 57 22.33 13.00 10.07
C HIS A 57 22.78 13.56 11.42
N ARG A 58 24.10 13.62 11.62
CA ARG A 58 24.67 14.28 12.79
C ARG A 58 24.80 15.75 12.49
N ASP A 59 24.07 16.57 13.22
CA ASP A 59 24.25 18.01 13.17
C ASP A 59 25.65 18.36 13.75
N ARG A 60 26.47 19.05 12.98
CA ARG A 60 27.83 19.39 13.36
C ARG A 60 27.90 20.43 14.48
N PHE A 61 26.85 21.21 14.69
CA PHE A 61 26.81 22.28 15.68
C PHE A 61 26.20 21.83 17.02
N SER A 62 25.09 21.12 16.96
CA SER A 62 24.38 20.68 18.17
C SER A 62 24.78 19.29 18.67
N MET A 63 25.58 18.53 17.87
CA MET A 63 25.90 17.12 18.12
C MET A 63 24.69 16.19 18.17
N ASN A 64 23.49 16.71 17.87
CA ASN A 64 22.25 15.93 17.85
C ASN A 64 22.21 15.02 16.62
N ILE A 65 21.61 13.84 16.79
CA ILE A 65 21.30 12.95 15.69
C ILE A 65 19.88 13.27 15.22
N LEU A 66 19.76 13.73 13.98
CA LEU A 66 18.49 13.97 13.32
C LEU A 66 18.13 12.75 12.48
N GLU A 67 16.93 12.20 12.68
CA GLU A 67 16.37 11.12 11.84
C GLU A 67 15.48 11.76 10.78
N ILE A 68 15.81 11.55 9.52
CA ILE A 68 15.11 12.12 8.38
C ILE A 68 14.49 10.97 7.58
N PRO A 69 13.17 11.00 7.29
CA PRO A 69 12.53 10.03 6.41
C PRO A 69 13.16 10.08 5.00
N GLU A 70 13.58 8.92 4.49
CA GLU A 70 14.15 8.80 3.14
C GLU A 70 13.24 8.04 2.18
N GLY A 71 12.44 7.12 2.72
CA GLY A 71 11.54 6.31 1.92
C GLY A 71 10.41 5.73 2.76
N THR A 72 9.39 5.27 2.06
CA THR A 72 8.23 4.65 2.67
C THR A 72 7.79 3.43 1.87
N GLY A 73 7.12 2.50 2.53
CA GLY A 73 6.56 1.32 1.91
C GLY A 73 5.60 0.61 2.84
N THR A 74 5.18 -0.54 2.41
CA THR A 74 4.29 -1.43 3.15
C THR A 74 5.04 -2.68 3.60
N GLY A 75 4.58 -3.28 4.66
CA GLY A 75 4.96 -4.62 5.09
C GLY A 75 3.76 -5.33 5.68
N PHE A 76 3.97 -6.51 6.19
CA PHE A 76 2.94 -7.27 6.91
C PHE A 76 3.54 -8.04 8.08
N ILE A 77 2.71 -8.25 9.10
CA ILE A 77 3.06 -9.01 10.29
C ILE A 77 3.06 -10.49 9.93
N TYR A 78 4.22 -11.12 10.07
CA TYR A 78 4.41 -12.54 9.72
C TYR A 78 4.06 -13.46 10.89
N ASP A 79 4.46 -13.10 12.10
CA ASP A 79 4.26 -13.94 13.29
C ASP A 79 4.03 -13.12 14.58
N ASP A 80 3.77 -13.85 15.66
CA ASP A 80 3.53 -13.30 17.00
C ASP A 80 4.84 -12.86 17.70
N ALA A 81 6.01 -13.11 17.10
CA ALA A 81 7.32 -12.67 17.57
C ALA A 81 7.70 -11.27 17.06
N GLY A 82 6.84 -10.66 16.25
CA GLY A 82 7.00 -9.32 15.70
C GLY A 82 7.85 -9.25 14.44
N HIS A 83 7.98 -10.34 13.70
CA HIS A 83 8.62 -10.30 12.40
C HIS A 83 7.69 -9.64 11.37
N ILE A 84 8.26 -8.69 10.65
CA ILE A 84 7.60 -7.93 9.57
C ILE A 84 8.34 -8.24 8.27
N VAL A 85 7.61 -8.70 7.28
CA VAL A 85 8.15 -8.92 5.93
C VAL A 85 7.81 -7.73 5.05
N THR A 86 8.77 -7.33 4.23
CA THR A 86 8.65 -6.23 3.25
C THR A 86 9.60 -6.45 2.08
N ASN A 87 9.60 -5.55 1.12
CA ASN A 87 10.64 -5.56 0.08
C ASN A 87 11.98 -4.99 0.59
N TYR A 88 13.08 -5.53 0.06
CA TYR A 88 14.40 -5.01 0.36
C TYR A 88 14.57 -3.56 -0.09
N HIS A 89 14.03 -3.18 -1.24
CA HIS A 89 14.15 -1.81 -1.74
C HIS A 89 13.51 -0.76 -0.82
N VAL A 90 12.52 -1.14 -0.01
CA VAL A 90 11.86 -0.24 0.97
C VAL A 90 12.83 0.19 2.06
N ILE A 91 13.76 -0.69 2.45
CA ILE A 91 14.70 -0.45 3.55
C ILE A 91 16.15 -0.28 3.08
N ARG A 92 16.39 -0.35 1.77
CA ARG A 92 17.73 -0.25 1.20
C ARG A 92 18.37 1.09 1.51
N GLY A 93 19.57 1.06 2.11
CA GLY A 93 20.32 2.27 2.48
C GLY A 93 19.87 2.91 3.80
N ALA A 94 18.75 2.47 4.37
CA ALA A 94 18.25 3.00 5.64
C ALA A 94 19.21 2.70 6.79
N GLN A 95 19.40 3.67 7.67
CA GLN A 95 20.17 3.53 8.92
C GLN A 95 19.26 3.14 10.10
N ALA A 96 17.98 3.38 9.98
CA ALA A 96 16.93 2.96 10.90
C ALA A 96 15.62 2.75 10.14
N ALA A 97 14.70 2.01 10.73
CA ALA A 97 13.35 1.84 10.20
C ALA A 97 12.33 1.94 11.33
N ARG A 98 11.15 2.46 11.01
CA ARG A 98 9.97 2.46 11.88
C ARG A 98 8.82 1.75 11.20
N VAL A 99 8.06 1.02 12.00
CA VAL A 99 6.86 0.31 11.59
C VAL A 99 5.67 0.90 12.34
N THR A 100 4.67 1.34 11.59
CA THR A 100 3.38 1.80 12.14
C THR A 100 2.33 0.73 11.89
N LEU A 101 1.71 0.25 12.96
CA LEU A 101 0.66 -0.76 12.92
C LEU A 101 -0.70 -0.13 12.56
N ALA A 102 -1.71 -0.97 12.31
CA ALA A 102 -3.06 -0.54 11.96
C ALA A 102 -3.76 0.26 13.08
N ASP A 103 -3.32 0.15 14.34
CA ASP A 103 -3.79 0.94 15.47
C ASP A 103 -3.05 2.29 15.62
N ASN A 104 -2.25 2.67 14.62
CA ASN A 104 -1.38 3.85 14.59
C ASN A 104 -0.24 3.84 15.63
N SER A 105 0.00 2.75 16.33
CA SER A 105 1.17 2.61 17.17
C SER A 105 2.44 2.48 16.32
N THR A 106 3.51 3.17 16.70
CA THR A 106 4.77 3.20 15.97
C THR A 106 5.89 2.55 16.77
N TRP A 107 6.65 1.68 16.11
CA TRP A 107 7.68 0.86 16.71
C TRP A 107 8.99 0.99 15.96
N ASP A 108 10.09 1.14 16.69
CA ASP A 108 11.42 1.03 16.07
C ASP A 108 11.65 -0.41 15.62
N ALA A 109 12.14 -0.57 14.39
CA ALA A 109 12.39 -1.87 13.79
C ALA A 109 13.88 -2.17 13.65
N THR A 110 14.25 -3.41 13.88
CA THR A 110 15.60 -3.92 13.64
C THR A 110 15.59 -4.84 12.43
N LEU A 111 16.60 -4.74 11.58
CA LEU A 111 16.79 -5.65 10.46
C LEU A 111 17.21 -7.03 10.97
N VAL A 112 16.44 -8.06 10.60
CA VAL A 112 16.77 -9.47 10.87
C VAL A 112 17.62 -10.04 9.72
N GLY A 113 17.21 -9.79 8.48
CA GLY A 113 17.91 -10.24 7.29
C GLY A 113 17.22 -9.75 6.01
N TYR A 114 17.89 -9.94 4.88
CA TYR A 114 17.34 -9.62 3.57
C TYR A 114 17.94 -10.49 2.47
N ASP A 115 17.19 -10.62 1.38
CA ASP A 115 17.69 -11.14 0.11
C ASP A 115 17.46 -10.10 -1.00
N ALA A 116 18.55 -9.45 -1.41
CA ALA A 116 18.48 -8.44 -2.46
C ALA A 116 18.14 -9.01 -3.85
N ASN A 117 18.38 -10.31 -4.07
CA ASN A 117 18.06 -10.96 -5.34
C ASN A 117 16.58 -11.27 -5.46
N LYS A 118 15.91 -11.54 -4.33
CA LYS A 118 14.47 -11.78 -4.26
C LYS A 118 13.69 -10.52 -3.88
N ASP A 119 14.39 -9.41 -3.62
CA ASP A 119 13.82 -8.15 -3.15
C ASP A 119 12.96 -8.31 -1.89
N LEU A 120 13.41 -9.15 -0.94
CA LEU A 120 12.73 -9.39 0.33
C LEU A 120 13.60 -8.97 1.50
N ALA A 121 12.95 -8.48 2.56
CA ALA A 121 13.59 -8.17 3.84
C ALA A 121 12.67 -8.53 5.00
N VAL A 122 13.28 -8.90 6.12
CA VAL A 122 12.60 -9.19 7.38
C VAL A 122 13.09 -8.20 8.43
N LEU A 123 12.16 -7.47 8.99
CA LEU A 123 12.36 -6.59 10.14
C LEU A 123 11.78 -7.23 11.39
N ARG A 124 12.16 -6.74 12.56
CA ARG A 124 11.58 -7.14 13.84
C ARG A 124 11.23 -5.92 14.69
N ILE A 125 10.02 -5.92 15.23
CA ILE A 125 9.52 -4.94 16.20
C ILE A 125 9.29 -5.62 17.55
N LYS A 126 9.30 -4.82 18.64
CA LYS A 126 9.05 -5.31 20.01
C LYS A 126 7.65 -4.91 20.50
N ALA A 127 6.64 -5.10 19.65
CA ALA A 127 5.25 -4.86 20.02
C ALA A 127 4.68 -6.03 20.85
N PRO A 128 3.72 -5.80 21.75
CA PRO A 128 3.00 -6.87 22.44
C PRO A 128 2.28 -7.79 21.46
N ALA A 129 2.28 -9.10 21.69
CA ALA A 129 1.61 -10.08 20.82
C ALA A 129 0.10 -9.79 20.63
N THR A 130 -0.54 -9.11 21.58
CA THR A 130 -1.94 -8.70 21.49
C THR A 130 -2.21 -7.65 20.40
N GLN A 131 -1.19 -6.91 19.96
CA GLN A 131 -1.27 -5.93 18.87
C GLN A 131 -0.85 -6.53 17.53
N LEU A 132 -0.22 -7.72 17.53
CA LEU A 132 0.28 -8.37 16.33
C LEU A 132 -0.81 -9.24 15.71
N ARG A 133 -1.31 -8.82 14.55
CA ARG A 133 -2.26 -9.60 13.75
C ARG A 133 -1.50 -10.18 12.57
N LYS A 134 -1.08 -11.45 12.69
CA LYS A 134 -0.36 -12.14 11.60
C LYS A 134 -1.27 -12.39 10.41
N ILE A 135 -0.68 -12.30 9.23
CA ILE A 135 -1.40 -12.57 7.98
C ILE A 135 -1.56 -14.09 7.78
N ASP A 136 -2.69 -14.49 7.20
CA ASP A 136 -2.87 -15.88 6.79
C ASP A 136 -2.05 -16.16 5.51
N ILE A 137 -1.22 -17.19 5.54
CA ILE A 137 -0.38 -17.59 4.41
C ILE A 137 -1.13 -18.61 3.54
N GLY A 138 -1.13 -18.36 2.24
CA GLY A 138 -1.66 -19.25 1.21
C GLY A 138 -0.55 -20.06 0.53
N GLU A 139 -0.83 -20.53 -0.66
CA GLU A 139 0.03 -21.32 -1.53
C GLU A 139 0.11 -20.67 -2.90
N SER A 140 1.30 -20.53 -3.48
CA SER A 140 1.47 -19.95 -4.81
C SER A 140 1.70 -21.00 -5.92
N ALA A 141 2.03 -22.23 -5.58
CA ALA A 141 2.32 -23.29 -6.56
C ALA A 141 1.10 -23.73 -7.40
N SER A 142 -0.12 -23.61 -6.85
CA SER A 142 -1.37 -24.05 -7.50
C SER A 142 -2.15 -22.90 -8.17
N LEU A 143 -1.58 -21.71 -8.26
CA LEU A 143 -2.24 -20.54 -8.83
C LEU A 143 -2.54 -20.70 -10.33
N GLN A 144 -3.61 -20.08 -10.77
CA GLN A 144 -4.04 -20.09 -12.17
C GLN A 144 -4.31 -18.66 -12.67
N VAL A 145 -4.01 -18.40 -13.94
CA VAL A 145 -4.36 -17.15 -14.61
C VAL A 145 -5.87 -16.98 -14.61
N GLY A 146 -6.33 -15.76 -14.29
CA GLY A 146 -7.74 -15.42 -14.15
C GLY A 146 -8.27 -15.49 -12.71
N GLN A 147 -7.53 -16.07 -11.75
CA GLN A 147 -7.91 -16.01 -10.34
C GLN A 147 -7.93 -14.56 -9.84
N LYS A 148 -8.98 -14.20 -9.09
CA LYS A 148 -9.13 -12.89 -8.47
C LYS A 148 -8.09 -12.69 -7.38
N VAL A 149 -7.48 -11.51 -7.34
CA VAL A 149 -6.49 -11.14 -6.33
C VAL A 149 -6.75 -9.76 -5.76
N PHE A 150 -6.20 -9.53 -4.56
CA PHE A 150 -6.34 -8.30 -3.80
C PHE A 150 -4.95 -7.87 -3.33
N ALA A 151 -4.54 -6.67 -3.68
CA ALA A 151 -3.31 -6.09 -3.16
C ALA A 151 -3.66 -5.07 -2.08
N ILE A 152 -3.04 -5.19 -0.91
CA ILE A 152 -3.22 -4.25 0.19
C ILE A 152 -1.90 -3.52 0.43
N GLY A 153 -2.00 -2.21 0.66
CA GLY A 153 -0.89 -1.38 1.05
C GLY A 153 -1.29 -0.31 2.04
N SER A 154 -0.29 0.34 2.63
CA SER A 154 -0.47 1.48 3.53
C SER A 154 0.33 2.69 2.99
N PRO A 155 -0.08 3.25 1.84
CA PRO A 155 0.57 4.44 1.32
C PRO A 155 0.35 5.61 2.28
N PHE A 156 1.39 6.39 2.53
CA PHE A 156 1.33 7.58 3.38
C PHE A 156 1.10 7.35 4.89
N GLY A 157 0.98 6.10 5.36
CA GLY A 157 0.86 5.79 6.79
C GLY A 157 -0.45 6.27 7.45
N LEU A 158 -1.48 6.54 6.65
CA LEU A 158 -2.79 6.98 7.15
C LEU A 158 -3.73 5.77 7.27
N ASP A 159 -4.16 5.24 6.12
CA ASP A 159 -5.07 4.11 6.05
C ASP A 159 -4.58 3.07 5.04
N GLN A 160 -4.96 1.83 5.25
CA GLN A 160 -4.70 0.78 4.27
C GLN A 160 -5.58 1.00 3.04
N THR A 161 -5.00 0.77 1.87
CA THR A 161 -5.69 0.82 0.59
C THR A 161 -5.79 -0.55 -0.03
N LEU A 162 -6.88 -0.80 -0.73
CA LEU A 162 -7.15 -2.03 -1.45
C LEU A 162 -7.17 -1.77 -2.95
N THR A 163 -6.47 -2.60 -3.71
CA THR A 163 -6.66 -2.70 -5.15
C THR A 163 -7.02 -4.13 -5.52
N THR A 164 -7.84 -4.30 -6.53
CA THR A 164 -8.34 -5.60 -6.98
C THR A 164 -7.97 -5.84 -8.43
N GLY A 165 -7.75 -7.09 -8.78
CA GLY A 165 -7.45 -7.51 -10.13
C GLY A 165 -7.50 -9.03 -10.25
N VAL A 166 -6.80 -9.54 -11.25
CA VAL A 166 -6.64 -10.97 -11.48
C VAL A 166 -5.16 -11.33 -11.64
N ILE A 167 -4.85 -12.59 -11.51
CA ILE A 167 -3.56 -13.13 -11.97
C ILE A 167 -3.56 -13.04 -13.50
N SER A 168 -2.70 -12.19 -14.06
CA SER A 168 -2.57 -11.97 -15.49
C SER A 168 -1.54 -12.90 -16.13
N GLY A 169 -0.60 -13.43 -15.34
CA GLY A 169 0.42 -14.36 -15.80
C GLY A 169 1.20 -14.97 -14.65
N LEU A 170 1.82 -16.11 -14.91
CA LEU A 170 2.63 -16.85 -13.94
C LEU A 170 3.97 -17.22 -14.58
N GLY A 171 4.96 -17.56 -13.74
CA GLY A 171 6.28 -18.00 -14.19
C GLY A 171 7.05 -16.91 -14.95
N ARG A 172 6.76 -15.64 -14.70
CA ARG A 172 7.49 -14.52 -15.30
C ARG A 172 8.82 -14.32 -14.58
N GLU A 173 9.73 -13.65 -15.27
CA GLU A 173 11.01 -13.21 -14.74
C GLU A 173 11.05 -11.69 -14.76
N ILE A 174 11.48 -11.08 -13.65
CA ILE A 174 11.74 -9.64 -13.54
C ILE A 174 13.14 -9.40 -13.01
N LYS A 175 13.72 -8.25 -13.35
CA LYS A 175 15.05 -7.89 -12.86
C LYS A 175 14.94 -7.30 -11.44
N SER A 176 15.60 -7.91 -10.46
CA SER A 176 15.67 -7.36 -9.10
C SER A 176 16.52 -6.09 -9.05
N ILE A 177 16.39 -5.34 -7.94
CA ILE A 177 17.28 -4.20 -7.63
C ILE A 177 18.73 -4.65 -7.43
N GLY A 178 18.95 -5.90 -7.02
CA GLY A 178 20.26 -6.53 -6.93
C GLY A 178 20.88 -6.89 -8.29
N GLY A 179 20.14 -6.70 -9.40
CA GLY A 179 20.58 -6.95 -10.78
C GLY A 179 20.42 -8.39 -11.25
N ARG A 180 20.02 -9.31 -10.36
CA ARG A 180 19.70 -10.70 -10.72
C ARG A 180 18.21 -10.86 -11.03
N PRO A 181 17.84 -11.86 -11.84
CA PRO A 181 16.44 -12.15 -12.11
C PRO A 181 15.74 -12.68 -10.85
N ILE A 182 14.48 -12.26 -10.65
CA ILE A 182 13.51 -12.93 -9.78
C ILE A 182 12.63 -13.76 -10.68
N GLU A 183 12.77 -15.08 -10.56
CA GLU A 183 12.01 -16.03 -11.37
C GLU A 183 10.66 -16.36 -10.72
N GLY A 184 9.72 -16.85 -11.52
CA GLY A 184 8.46 -17.37 -11.03
C GLY A 184 7.48 -16.32 -10.52
N VAL A 185 7.71 -15.01 -10.75
CA VAL A 185 6.85 -13.96 -10.24
C VAL A 185 5.42 -14.04 -10.77
N ILE A 186 4.48 -13.64 -9.92
CA ILE A 186 3.06 -13.50 -10.24
C ILE A 186 2.87 -12.15 -10.92
N GLN A 187 2.28 -12.15 -12.11
CA GLN A 187 1.85 -10.94 -12.80
C GLN A 187 0.38 -10.68 -12.50
N THR A 188 0.01 -9.44 -12.21
CA THR A 188 -1.37 -9.01 -11.93
C THR A 188 -1.68 -7.67 -12.58
N ASP A 189 -2.95 -7.41 -12.86
CA ASP A 189 -3.50 -6.11 -13.24
C ASP A 189 -4.07 -5.33 -12.05
N ALA A 190 -4.07 -5.91 -10.84
CA ALA A 190 -4.28 -5.13 -9.63
C ALA A 190 -3.27 -3.98 -9.57
N ALA A 191 -3.72 -2.77 -9.27
CA ALA A 191 -2.85 -1.59 -9.30
C ALA A 191 -1.76 -1.69 -8.23
N ILE A 192 -0.53 -1.96 -8.66
CA ILE A 192 0.67 -1.89 -7.83
C ILE A 192 1.32 -0.53 -8.05
N ASN A 193 1.47 0.25 -6.98
CA ASN A 193 2.00 1.60 -7.02
C ASN A 193 3.04 1.79 -5.89
N PRO A 194 3.90 2.82 -5.97
CA PRO A 194 4.68 3.22 -4.81
C PRO A 194 3.78 3.40 -3.59
N GLY A 195 4.07 2.66 -2.51
CA GLY A 195 3.28 2.66 -1.28
C GLY A 195 2.60 1.33 -0.97
N ASN A 196 2.29 0.46 -1.96
CA ASN A 196 1.88 -0.92 -1.67
C ASN A 196 2.98 -1.97 -1.90
N SER A 197 4.17 -1.55 -2.36
CA SER A 197 5.37 -2.39 -2.41
C SER A 197 5.73 -2.92 -1.02
N GLY A 198 5.97 -4.21 -0.90
CA GLY A 198 6.20 -4.93 0.36
C GLY A 198 4.92 -5.41 1.05
N GLY A 199 3.75 -4.93 0.61
CA GLY A 199 2.46 -5.41 1.08
C GLY A 199 2.05 -6.76 0.48
N PRO A 200 1.02 -7.40 1.04
CA PRO A 200 0.56 -8.70 0.59
C PRO A 200 -0.26 -8.62 -0.71
N LEU A 201 -0.09 -9.62 -1.57
CA LEU A 201 -1.05 -10.02 -2.60
C LEU A 201 -1.84 -11.20 -2.04
N LEU A 202 -3.18 -11.09 -2.03
CA LEU A 202 -4.08 -12.08 -1.44
C LEU A 202 -4.90 -12.78 -2.53
N ASP A 203 -5.29 -14.02 -2.24
CA ASP A 203 -6.29 -14.76 -3.01
C ASP A 203 -7.73 -14.40 -2.59
N SER A 204 -8.71 -15.01 -3.22
CA SER A 204 -10.14 -14.81 -2.92
C SER A 204 -10.62 -15.38 -1.58
N ALA A 205 -9.75 -16.09 -0.84
CA ALA A 205 -9.98 -16.52 0.54
C ALA A 205 -9.29 -15.61 1.57
N GLY A 206 -8.62 -14.54 1.10
CA GLY A 206 -7.89 -13.59 1.94
C GLY A 206 -6.55 -14.13 2.45
N ARG A 207 -5.99 -15.17 1.82
CA ARG A 207 -4.68 -15.73 2.15
C ARG A 207 -3.61 -15.11 1.27
N MET A 208 -2.46 -14.81 1.85
CA MET A 208 -1.34 -14.23 1.13
C MET A 208 -0.70 -15.25 0.19
N ILE A 209 -0.61 -14.91 -1.10
CA ILE A 209 0.00 -15.72 -2.17
C ILE A 209 1.29 -15.10 -2.71
N GLY A 210 1.59 -13.86 -2.34
CA GLY A 210 2.80 -13.19 -2.76
C GLY A 210 3.02 -11.86 -2.08
N VAL A 211 4.19 -11.27 -2.32
CA VAL A 211 4.60 -9.94 -1.84
C VAL A 211 4.66 -8.99 -3.03
N ASN A 212 3.84 -7.94 -3.01
CA ASN A 212 3.84 -6.91 -4.07
C ASN A 212 5.22 -6.27 -4.15
N THR A 213 5.82 -6.18 -5.34
CA THR A 213 7.18 -5.65 -5.43
C THR A 213 7.32 -4.51 -6.42
N MET A 214 7.01 -4.69 -7.66
CA MET A 214 7.43 -3.78 -8.73
C MET A 214 6.35 -3.61 -9.78
N ILE A 215 6.41 -2.49 -10.50
CA ILE A 215 5.65 -2.24 -11.72
C ILE A 215 6.58 -2.33 -12.93
N ALA A 216 6.09 -2.91 -14.03
CA ALA A 216 6.78 -2.87 -15.31
C ALA A 216 6.53 -1.52 -16.00
N SER A 217 7.20 -0.46 -15.52
CA SER A 217 7.01 0.87 -16.07
C SER A 217 8.33 1.63 -16.11
N GLN A 218 8.64 2.20 -17.27
CA GLN A 218 9.80 3.09 -17.45
C GLN A 218 9.57 4.46 -16.77
N SER A 219 8.33 4.87 -16.60
CA SER A 219 7.94 6.15 -15.99
C SER A 219 7.74 6.07 -14.48
N GLY A 220 7.78 4.87 -13.87
CA GLY A 220 7.47 4.66 -12.46
C GLY A 220 5.97 4.76 -12.13
N VAL A 221 5.11 4.92 -13.15
CA VAL A 221 3.65 4.98 -13.00
C VAL A 221 3.04 3.63 -13.42
N TRP A 222 2.05 3.14 -12.69
CA TRP A 222 1.33 1.92 -13.04
C TRP A 222 0.68 2.02 -14.43
N ASN A 223 0.87 0.99 -15.24
CA ASN A 223 0.42 0.90 -16.63
C ASN A 223 -0.39 -0.38 -16.93
N GLY A 224 -1.00 -0.98 -15.91
CA GLY A 224 -1.76 -2.23 -16.05
C GLY A 224 -0.95 -3.49 -15.79
N VAL A 225 0.32 -3.39 -15.40
CA VAL A 225 1.19 -4.54 -15.14
C VAL A 225 1.90 -4.37 -13.80
N GLY A 226 1.55 -5.20 -12.84
CA GLY A 226 2.19 -5.32 -11.55
C GLY A 226 2.76 -6.72 -11.33
N PHE A 227 3.71 -6.84 -10.41
CA PHE A 227 4.33 -8.11 -10.05
C PHE A 227 4.36 -8.33 -8.55
N ALA A 228 4.27 -9.59 -8.16
CA ALA A 228 4.48 -10.02 -6.78
C ALA A 228 5.43 -11.22 -6.74
N VAL A 229 6.28 -11.23 -5.71
CA VAL A 229 7.15 -12.36 -5.39
C VAL A 229 6.29 -13.45 -4.75
N PRO A 230 6.28 -14.70 -5.27
CA PRO A 230 5.46 -15.78 -4.73
C PRO A 230 5.79 -16.10 -3.27
N VAL A 231 4.82 -16.62 -2.53
CA VAL A 231 5.01 -16.96 -1.10
C VAL A 231 5.87 -18.21 -0.90
N ASP A 232 5.94 -19.09 -1.91
CA ASP A 232 6.69 -20.37 -1.84
C ASP A 232 8.18 -20.24 -2.24
N ILE A 233 8.71 -19.03 -2.42
CA ILE A 233 10.07 -18.77 -2.92
C ILE A 233 11.15 -18.74 -1.82
#